data_ecd992401813b4d147bb6d72339e5f6c
#
_entry.id   ecd992401813b4d147bb6d72339e5f6c
#
_cell.length_a   1.000
_cell.length_b   1.000
_cell.length_c   1.000
_cell.angle_alpha   90.00
_cell.angle_beta   90.00
_cell.angle_gamma   90.00
#
_symmetry.space_group_name_H-M   'P 1'
#
loop_
_entity.id
_entity.type
_entity.pdbx_description
1 polymer ?
#
loop_
_entity_poly.entity_id
_entity_poly.type
_entity_poly.pdbx_seq_one_letter_code
_entity_poly.pdbx_strand_id
1 'polypeptide(L)'
;MATKPRHYAAKSIAAPALRRHDAWITRAFSRRAFTLVELMATMTIIGLLVGLGMPKFDEAVNQAKIARAIGDLRALSTELNTANTLPATLAGIGRAGRLDPWGRPYVYYPFPPSKGKAPPKGARKDRFLVPINSDYDLYSVGRDGGSAAPLTAKASRDDVIVANDGGFIGLAKRY
;
A
#
# COMPACT_ATOMS: atom_id res chain seq x y z
N MET A 1 -24.12 97.43 51.53
CA MET A 1 -22.97 96.85 50.75
C MET A 1 -23.43 95.54 50.15
N ALA A 2 -23.90 95.57 48.88
CA ALA A 2 -24.61 94.49 48.26
C ALA A 2 -23.63 93.77 47.31
N THR A 3 -23.34 92.49 47.52
CA THR A 3 -22.56 91.64 46.64
C THR A 3 -23.47 90.84 45.69
N LYS A 4 -23.29 91.11 44.45
CA LYS A 4 -24.01 90.55 43.31
C LYS A 4 -23.54 89.10 43.00
N PRO A 5 -24.43 88.12 42.86
CA PRO A 5 -24.02 86.74 42.47
C PRO A 5 -23.67 86.66 41.00
N ARG A 6 -22.57 85.99 40.69
CA ARG A 6 -22.13 85.66 39.34
C ARG A 6 -22.90 84.43 38.83
N HIS A 7 -23.61 84.60 37.74
CA HIS A 7 -24.17 83.49 36.95
C HIS A 7 -23.10 82.74 36.20
N TYR A 8 -22.87 81.49 36.54
CA TYR A 8 -22.08 80.60 35.71
C TYR A 8 -22.96 79.96 34.62
N ALA A 9 -22.68 80.29 33.38
CA ALA A 9 -23.32 79.70 32.22
C ALA A 9 -22.78 78.27 32.07
N ALA A 10 -23.60 77.26 32.19
CA ALA A 10 -23.27 75.85 31.86
C ALA A 10 -23.11 75.69 30.35
N LYS A 11 -21.89 75.43 29.91
CA LYS A 11 -21.61 75.00 28.55
C LYS A 11 -22.21 73.61 28.32
N SER A 12 -23.26 73.55 27.53
CA SER A 12 -23.79 72.31 27.00
C SER A 12 -22.74 71.63 26.14
N ILE A 13 -22.22 70.48 26.60
CA ILE A 13 -21.33 69.63 25.81
C ILE A 13 -22.23 68.75 24.94
N ALA A 14 -22.31 69.09 23.64
CA ALA A 14 -22.99 68.28 22.67
C ALA A 14 -22.25 66.93 22.57
N ALA A 15 -22.93 65.82 22.82
CA ALA A 15 -22.43 64.48 22.64
C ALA A 15 -22.12 64.23 21.16
N PRO A 16 -20.98 63.62 20.80
CA PRO A 16 -20.68 63.29 19.41
C PRO A 16 -21.66 62.23 18.93
N ALA A 17 -22.26 62.50 17.77
CA ALA A 17 -23.11 61.56 17.07
C ALA A 17 -22.33 60.26 16.80
N LEU A 18 -22.76 59.14 17.37
CA LEU A 18 -22.29 57.82 17.06
C LEU A 18 -22.54 57.57 15.58
N ARG A 19 -21.47 57.60 14.78
CA ARG A 19 -21.47 57.13 13.40
C ARG A 19 -21.88 55.67 13.42
N ARG A 20 -23.03 55.36 12.86
CA ARG A 20 -23.44 53.98 12.52
C ARG A 20 -22.51 53.45 11.44
N HIS A 21 -21.48 52.72 11.87
CA HIS A 21 -20.55 51.97 11.00
C HIS A 21 -20.85 50.46 10.97
N ASP A 22 -22.11 50.06 11.12
CA ASP A 22 -22.44 48.64 11.17
C ASP A 22 -23.35 48.19 10.02
N ALA A 23 -23.10 48.72 8.80
CA ALA A 23 -23.91 48.41 7.63
C ALA A 23 -23.25 47.43 6.62
N TRP A 24 -22.28 46.60 7.05
CA TRP A 24 -21.59 45.76 6.07
C TRP A 24 -21.37 44.29 6.47
N ILE A 25 -22.07 43.77 7.49
CA ILE A 25 -21.97 42.35 7.86
C ILE A 25 -23.35 41.68 7.84
N THR A 26 -24.05 41.77 6.73
CA THR A 26 -25.07 40.78 6.39
C THR A 26 -25.00 40.45 4.92
N ARG A 27 -23.86 39.89 4.48
CA ARG A 27 -23.92 38.98 3.35
C ARG A 27 -24.68 37.76 3.84
N ALA A 28 -25.98 37.79 3.67
CA ALA A 28 -26.79 36.59 3.76
C ALA A 28 -26.19 35.57 2.76
N PHE A 29 -25.40 34.64 3.29
CA PHE A 29 -25.09 33.41 2.56
C PHE A 29 -26.45 32.81 2.25
N SER A 30 -26.91 32.99 1.02
CA SER A 30 -28.06 32.25 0.50
C SER A 30 -27.73 30.79 0.67
N ARG A 31 -28.20 30.18 1.74
CA ARG A 31 -28.13 28.73 1.96
C ARG A 31 -29.08 28.13 0.93
N ARG A 32 -28.53 27.86 -0.25
CA ARG A 32 -29.24 27.05 -1.24
C ARG A 32 -29.40 25.68 -0.59
N ALA A 33 -30.60 25.36 -0.18
CA ALA A 33 -30.93 24.01 0.28
C ALA A 33 -30.80 23.06 -0.92
N PHE A 34 -30.09 21.95 -0.74
CA PHE A 34 -30.00 20.92 -1.77
C PHE A 34 -31.37 20.31 -2.05
N THR A 35 -31.67 20.11 -3.31
CA THR A 35 -32.88 19.39 -3.71
C THR A 35 -32.69 17.89 -3.51
N LEU A 36 -33.79 17.18 -3.25
CA LEU A 36 -33.77 15.71 -3.12
C LEU A 36 -33.24 15.05 -4.41
N VAL A 37 -33.60 15.62 -5.57
CA VAL A 37 -33.15 15.15 -6.89
C VAL A 37 -31.64 15.31 -7.06
N GLU A 38 -31.06 16.42 -6.58
CA GLU A 38 -29.62 16.66 -6.65
C GLU A 38 -28.84 15.65 -5.79
N LEU A 39 -29.34 15.33 -4.58
CA LEU A 39 -28.76 14.28 -3.75
C LEU A 39 -28.88 12.90 -4.40
N MET A 40 -30.03 12.58 -4.99
CA MET A 40 -30.18 11.29 -5.70
C MET A 40 -29.23 11.18 -6.90
N ALA A 41 -29.10 12.26 -7.69
CA ALA A 41 -28.18 12.30 -8.82
C ALA A 41 -26.71 12.13 -8.38
N THR A 42 -26.30 12.84 -7.34
CA THR A 42 -24.91 12.73 -6.83
C THR A 42 -24.62 11.33 -6.30
N MET A 43 -25.53 10.73 -5.53
CA MET A 43 -25.36 9.37 -5.02
C MET A 43 -25.29 8.33 -6.14
N THR A 44 -26.08 8.51 -7.20
CA THR A 44 -26.05 7.63 -8.37
C THR A 44 -24.71 7.71 -9.10
N ILE A 45 -24.20 8.92 -9.32
CA ILE A 45 -22.91 9.12 -9.97
C ILE A 45 -21.77 8.53 -9.13
N ILE A 46 -21.75 8.79 -7.82
CA ILE A 46 -20.75 8.22 -6.91
C ILE A 46 -20.82 6.69 -6.93
N GLY A 47 -22.01 6.12 -6.85
CA GLY A 47 -22.21 4.67 -6.93
C GLY A 47 -21.64 4.04 -8.19
N LEU A 48 -21.86 4.68 -9.35
CA LEU A 48 -21.30 4.23 -10.63
C LEU A 48 -19.77 4.31 -10.65
N LEU A 49 -19.20 5.43 -10.16
CA LEU A 49 -17.73 5.60 -10.13
C LEU A 49 -17.07 4.59 -9.21
N VAL A 50 -17.62 4.34 -8.03
CA VAL A 50 -17.11 3.35 -7.08
C VAL A 50 -17.22 1.94 -7.67
N GLY A 51 -18.35 1.60 -8.26
CA GLY A 51 -18.59 0.29 -8.87
C GLY A 51 -17.59 -0.05 -9.98
N LEU A 52 -17.22 0.92 -10.81
CA LEU A 52 -16.24 0.73 -11.89
C LEU A 52 -14.77 0.87 -11.41
N GLY A 53 -14.53 1.68 -10.39
CA GLY A 53 -13.18 1.99 -9.90
C GLY A 53 -12.59 0.90 -8.99
N MET A 54 -13.38 0.29 -8.12
CA MET A 54 -12.90 -0.67 -7.13
C MET A 54 -12.11 -1.85 -7.71
N PRO A 55 -12.60 -2.59 -8.73
CA PRO A 55 -11.86 -3.74 -9.26
C PRO A 55 -10.52 -3.33 -9.90
N LYS A 56 -10.46 -2.15 -10.52
CA LYS A 56 -9.21 -1.62 -11.10
C LYS A 56 -8.21 -1.21 -10.02
N PHE A 57 -8.70 -0.64 -8.93
CA PHE A 57 -7.86 -0.28 -7.78
C PHE A 57 -7.25 -1.53 -7.13
N ASP A 58 -8.02 -2.58 -6.88
CA ASP A 58 -7.54 -3.84 -6.31
C ASP A 58 -6.45 -4.47 -7.17
N GLU A 59 -6.61 -4.46 -8.49
CA GLU A 59 -5.58 -4.96 -9.40
C GLU A 59 -4.31 -4.11 -9.35
N ALA A 60 -4.42 -2.78 -9.32
CA ALA A 60 -3.27 -1.88 -9.20
C ALA A 60 -2.51 -2.12 -7.89
N VAL A 61 -3.21 -2.28 -6.76
CA VAL A 61 -2.61 -2.62 -5.46
C VAL A 61 -1.92 -3.98 -5.53
N ASN A 62 -2.53 -4.97 -6.17
CA ASN A 62 -1.92 -6.29 -6.32
C ASN A 62 -0.65 -6.25 -7.17
N GLN A 63 -0.63 -5.49 -8.27
CA GLN A 63 0.57 -5.29 -9.09
C GLN A 63 1.71 -4.62 -8.30
N ALA A 64 1.39 -3.63 -7.46
CA ALA A 64 2.36 -3.00 -6.58
C ALA A 64 2.95 -3.99 -5.55
N LYS A 65 2.11 -4.87 -4.98
CA LYS A 65 2.56 -5.96 -4.09
C LYS A 65 3.48 -6.94 -4.80
N ILE A 66 3.17 -7.35 -6.02
CA ILE A 66 4.03 -8.22 -6.83
C ILE A 66 5.37 -7.56 -7.07
N ALA A 67 5.41 -6.29 -7.48
CA ALA A 67 6.65 -5.56 -7.72
C ALA A 67 7.51 -5.47 -6.45
N ARG A 68 6.90 -5.24 -5.29
CA ARG A 68 7.59 -5.28 -4.00
C ARG A 68 8.16 -6.66 -3.67
N ALA A 69 7.37 -7.73 -3.87
CA ALA A 69 7.83 -9.11 -3.64
C ALA A 69 9.04 -9.46 -4.53
N ILE A 70 9.03 -9.04 -5.79
CA ILE A 70 10.17 -9.21 -6.70
C ILE A 70 11.42 -8.50 -6.16
N GLY A 71 11.28 -7.25 -5.67
CA GLY A 71 12.37 -6.51 -5.05
C GLY A 71 12.92 -7.20 -3.80
N ASP A 72 12.03 -7.67 -2.93
CA ASP A 72 12.39 -8.39 -1.70
C ASP A 72 13.12 -9.71 -2.01
N LEU A 73 12.61 -10.49 -2.97
CA LEU A 73 13.22 -11.75 -3.40
C LEU A 73 14.60 -11.54 -4.04
N ARG A 74 14.76 -10.45 -4.81
CA ARG A 74 16.05 -10.07 -5.39
C ARG A 74 17.07 -9.75 -4.30
N ALA A 75 16.69 -8.98 -3.29
CA ALA A 75 17.56 -8.66 -2.17
C ALA A 75 17.94 -9.93 -1.39
N LEU A 76 16.95 -10.79 -1.05
CA LEU A 76 17.19 -12.07 -0.36
C LEU A 76 18.11 -13.00 -1.16
N SER A 77 17.87 -13.14 -2.46
CA SER A 77 18.71 -13.97 -3.34
C SER A 77 20.14 -13.44 -3.40
N THR A 78 20.32 -12.12 -3.48
CA THR A 78 21.67 -11.53 -3.45
C THR A 78 22.39 -11.80 -2.12
N GLU A 79 21.67 -11.63 -0.99
CA GLU A 79 22.24 -11.91 0.34
C GLU A 79 22.61 -13.39 0.50
N LEU A 80 21.77 -14.32 0.03
CA LEU A 80 22.05 -15.76 0.04
C LEU A 80 23.25 -16.12 -0.84
N ASN A 81 23.35 -15.55 -2.03
CA ASN A 81 24.44 -15.84 -2.97
C ASN A 81 25.78 -15.22 -2.53
N THR A 82 25.77 -14.19 -1.68
CA THR A 82 26.99 -13.59 -1.11
C THR A 82 27.43 -14.26 0.20
N ALA A 83 26.60 -15.10 0.80
CA ALA A 83 26.95 -15.85 1.99
C ALA A 83 28.02 -16.92 1.68
N ASN A 84 29.05 -17.06 2.50
CA ASN A 84 30.11 -18.05 2.34
C ASN A 84 29.58 -19.50 2.33
N THR A 85 28.45 -19.72 3.01
CA THR A 85 27.74 -21.01 3.05
C THR A 85 26.26 -20.73 3.07
N LEU A 86 25.47 -21.53 2.34
CA LEU A 86 24.01 -21.42 2.38
C LEU A 86 23.50 -21.74 3.79
N PRO A 87 22.75 -20.83 4.42
CA PRO A 87 22.21 -21.07 5.74
C PRO A 87 21.05 -22.09 5.69
N ALA A 88 20.77 -22.78 6.78
CA ALA A 88 19.64 -23.68 6.88
C ALA A 88 18.28 -22.97 6.84
N THR A 89 18.24 -21.70 7.25
CA THR A 89 17.04 -20.85 7.26
C THR A 89 17.40 -19.40 6.96
N LEU A 90 16.43 -18.55 6.61
CA LEU A 90 16.65 -17.11 6.42
C LEU A 90 17.14 -16.39 7.68
N ALA A 91 17.02 -17.00 8.86
CA ALA A 91 17.60 -16.46 10.09
C ALA A 91 19.13 -16.34 10.01
N GLY A 92 19.80 -17.24 9.28
CA GLY A 92 21.26 -17.22 9.12
C GLY A 92 21.80 -16.00 8.39
N ILE A 93 20.96 -15.29 7.62
CA ILE A 93 21.27 -13.99 7.00
C ILE A 93 20.56 -12.82 7.71
N GLY A 94 20.08 -13.04 8.97
CA GLY A 94 19.39 -11.99 9.73
C GLY A 94 17.98 -11.64 9.22
N ARG A 95 17.36 -12.50 8.40
CA ARG A 95 16.03 -12.28 7.80
C ARG A 95 14.96 -13.19 8.36
N ALA A 96 15.07 -13.58 9.64
CA ALA A 96 14.07 -14.37 10.32
C ALA A 96 12.68 -13.70 10.26
N GLY A 97 11.64 -14.47 9.93
CA GLY A 97 10.26 -13.99 9.97
C GLY A 97 9.91 -12.88 8.96
N ARG A 98 10.74 -12.65 7.93
CA ARG A 98 10.41 -11.66 6.90
C ARG A 98 9.14 -12.05 6.16
N LEU A 99 8.16 -11.13 6.16
CA LEU A 99 6.87 -11.34 5.51
C LEU A 99 6.86 -10.72 4.11
N ASP A 100 6.13 -11.39 3.23
CA ASP A 100 5.81 -10.91 1.91
C ASP A 100 4.74 -9.78 1.97
N PRO A 101 4.43 -9.09 0.85
CA PRO A 101 3.44 -8.02 0.82
C PRO A 101 1.99 -8.46 1.11
N TRP A 102 1.71 -9.75 1.15
CA TRP A 102 0.41 -10.32 1.55
C TRP A 102 0.38 -10.77 3.01
N GLY A 103 1.51 -10.59 3.76
CA GLY A 103 1.60 -10.89 5.18
C GLY A 103 2.00 -12.33 5.51
N ARG A 104 2.56 -13.08 4.56
CA ARG A 104 3.01 -14.45 4.76
C ARG A 104 4.54 -14.53 4.73
N PRO A 105 5.17 -15.50 5.42
CA PRO A 105 6.61 -15.66 5.36
C PRO A 105 7.06 -16.09 3.97
N TYR A 106 8.21 -15.57 3.54
CA TYR A 106 8.89 -16.10 2.37
C TYR A 106 9.32 -17.54 2.61
N VAL A 107 9.10 -18.39 1.62
CA VAL A 107 9.51 -19.80 1.67
C VAL A 107 10.92 -19.91 1.15
N TYR A 108 11.80 -20.46 1.96
CA TYR A 108 13.18 -20.76 1.62
C TYR A 108 13.45 -22.23 1.89
N TYR A 109 13.93 -22.94 0.88
CA TYR A 109 14.25 -24.35 0.97
C TYR A 109 15.64 -24.61 0.38
N PRO A 110 16.70 -24.67 1.24
CA PRO A 110 18.05 -25.01 0.80
C PRO A 110 18.11 -26.48 0.42
N PHE A 111 18.80 -26.77 -0.68
CA PHE A 111 18.96 -28.13 -1.11
C PHE A 111 20.11 -28.80 -0.35
N PRO A 112 19.95 -30.08 0.03
CA PRO A 112 21.04 -30.82 0.65
C PRO A 112 22.18 -30.99 -0.36
N PRO A 113 23.46 -30.96 0.06
CA PRO A 113 24.60 -31.16 -0.82
C PRO A 113 24.56 -32.59 -1.39
N SER A 114 23.95 -32.72 -2.55
CA SER A 114 23.83 -34.02 -3.23
C SER A 114 24.54 -34.01 -4.57
N LYS A 115 25.76 -34.49 -4.59
CA LYS A 115 26.51 -34.69 -5.84
C LYS A 115 25.84 -35.81 -6.65
N GLY A 116 25.14 -35.43 -7.74
CA GLY A 116 24.63 -36.36 -8.76
C GLY A 116 23.46 -37.25 -8.35
N LYS A 117 22.72 -36.93 -7.28
CA LYS A 117 21.51 -37.66 -6.86
C LYS A 117 20.25 -36.99 -7.42
N ALA A 118 19.12 -37.71 -7.35
CA ALA A 118 17.82 -37.25 -7.76
C ALA A 118 17.47 -35.87 -7.16
N PRO A 119 16.65 -35.04 -7.84
CA PRO A 119 16.21 -33.75 -7.33
C PRO A 119 15.66 -33.82 -5.91
N PRO A 120 15.90 -32.83 -5.04
CA PRO A 120 15.39 -32.84 -3.67
C PRO A 120 13.87 -33.00 -3.68
N LYS A 121 13.35 -33.84 -2.75
CA LYS A 121 11.90 -34.08 -2.64
C LYS A 121 11.20 -32.76 -2.31
N GLY A 122 10.26 -32.32 -3.17
CA GLY A 122 9.52 -31.08 -2.97
C GLY A 122 10.15 -29.84 -3.63
N ALA A 123 11.32 -29.97 -4.28
CA ALA A 123 11.90 -28.90 -5.06
C ALA A 123 10.93 -28.41 -6.14
N ARG A 124 10.98 -27.11 -6.41
CA ARG A 124 10.16 -26.47 -7.45
C ARG A 124 10.54 -27.03 -8.81
N LYS A 125 9.53 -27.21 -9.65
CA LYS A 125 9.71 -27.79 -10.97
C LYS A 125 8.84 -27.11 -12.02
N ASP A 126 9.38 -27.01 -13.21
CA ASP A 126 8.63 -26.65 -14.41
C ASP A 126 8.43 -27.89 -15.30
N ARG A 127 7.86 -27.70 -16.48
CA ARG A 127 7.62 -28.77 -17.47
C ARG A 127 8.89 -29.52 -17.89
N PHE A 128 10.00 -28.80 -17.95
CA PHE A 128 11.26 -29.32 -18.53
C PHE A 128 12.40 -29.34 -17.51
N LEU A 129 12.31 -28.63 -16.40
CA LEU A 129 13.38 -28.49 -15.43
C LEU A 129 12.95 -28.97 -14.04
N VAL A 130 13.77 -29.85 -13.47
CA VAL A 130 13.58 -30.35 -12.09
C VAL A 130 14.95 -30.58 -11.47
N PRO A 131 15.37 -29.83 -10.47
CA PRO A 131 14.76 -28.60 -9.94
C PRO A 131 14.95 -27.39 -10.88
N ILE A 132 14.25 -26.27 -10.59
CA ILE A 132 14.42 -25.01 -11.38
C ILE A 132 15.62 -24.18 -10.92
N ASN A 133 16.22 -24.50 -9.76
CA ASN A 133 17.41 -23.89 -9.20
C ASN A 133 18.40 -24.98 -8.78
N SER A 134 19.69 -24.61 -8.67
CA SER A 134 20.77 -25.53 -8.30
C SER A 134 20.90 -25.72 -6.80
N ASP A 135 20.73 -24.67 -5.99
CA ASP A 135 21.14 -24.62 -4.59
C ASP A 135 19.99 -24.47 -3.59
N TYR A 136 18.95 -23.74 -3.96
CA TYR A 136 17.78 -23.51 -3.09
C TYR A 136 16.56 -23.06 -3.86
N ASP A 137 15.37 -23.27 -3.31
CA ASP A 137 14.15 -22.60 -3.73
C ASP A 137 13.84 -21.42 -2.80
N LEU A 138 13.48 -20.28 -3.40
CA LEU A 138 13.06 -19.07 -2.68
C LEU A 138 11.86 -18.44 -3.39
N TYR A 139 10.75 -18.27 -2.67
CA TYR A 139 9.51 -17.75 -3.25
C TYR A 139 8.54 -17.18 -2.23
N SER A 140 7.58 -16.39 -2.71
CA SER A 140 6.35 -16.02 -2.01
C SER A 140 5.19 -16.83 -2.56
N VAL A 141 4.28 -17.26 -1.70
CA VAL A 141 3.08 -18.01 -2.08
C VAL A 141 1.96 -17.14 -2.67
N GLY A 142 2.28 -15.89 -3.01
CA GLY A 142 1.39 -15.00 -3.74
C GLY A 142 0.14 -14.54 -2.99
N ARG A 143 -0.86 -14.12 -3.74
CA ARG A 143 -2.11 -13.55 -3.22
C ARG A 143 -3.01 -14.61 -2.60
N ASP A 144 -3.14 -15.78 -3.23
CA ASP A 144 -4.06 -16.83 -2.77
C ASP A 144 -3.52 -17.63 -1.58
N GLY A 145 -2.19 -17.59 -1.34
CA GLY A 145 -1.53 -18.29 -0.24
C GLY A 145 -1.39 -19.79 -0.45
N GLY A 146 -1.77 -20.29 -1.60
CA GLY A 146 -1.56 -21.66 -2.03
C GLY A 146 -0.28 -21.80 -2.81
N SER A 147 0.38 -22.95 -2.75
CA SER A 147 1.54 -23.24 -3.59
C SER A 147 1.71 -24.74 -3.77
N ALA A 148 2.21 -25.16 -4.90
CA ALA A 148 2.56 -26.55 -5.20
C ALA A 148 3.93 -26.61 -5.91
N ALA A 149 4.63 -27.74 -5.80
CA ALA A 149 5.94 -27.89 -6.42
C ALA A 149 5.94 -27.62 -7.95
N PRO A 150 4.95 -28.05 -8.74
CA PRO A 150 4.87 -27.69 -10.14
C PRO A 150 4.42 -26.25 -10.33
N LEU A 151 5.19 -25.43 -11.08
CA LEU A 151 4.83 -24.06 -11.44
C LEU A 151 3.58 -23.97 -12.33
N THR A 152 3.27 -25.06 -13.05
CA THR A 152 2.08 -25.17 -13.90
C THR A 152 0.79 -25.37 -13.10
N ALA A 153 0.88 -25.76 -11.83
CA ALA A 153 -0.27 -25.94 -10.97
C ALA A 153 -1.02 -24.60 -10.75
N LYS A 154 -2.35 -24.66 -10.68
CA LYS A 154 -3.19 -23.47 -10.50
C LYS A 154 -2.79 -22.67 -9.24
N ALA A 155 -2.50 -23.37 -8.14
CA ALA A 155 -2.09 -22.79 -6.86
C ALA A 155 -0.71 -22.11 -6.88
N SER A 156 0.10 -22.33 -7.93
CA SER A 156 1.44 -21.74 -8.04
C SER A 156 1.52 -20.59 -9.02
N ARG A 157 0.45 -20.29 -9.75
CA ARG A 157 0.49 -19.31 -10.84
C ARG A 157 0.69 -17.87 -10.38
N ASP A 158 0.27 -17.55 -9.19
CA ASP A 158 0.44 -16.22 -8.57
C ASP A 158 1.62 -16.16 -7.60
N ASP A 159 2.35 -17.29 -7.41
CA ASP A 159 3.61 -17.30 -6.70
C ASP A 159 4.60 -16.33 -7.34
N VAL A 160 5.39 -15.63 -6.53
CA VAL A 160 6.55 -14.88 -6.99
C VAL A 160 7.78 -15.69 -6.64
N ILE A 161 8.53 -16.10 -7.65
CA ILE A 161 9.61 -17.09 -7.52
C ILE A 161 10.96 -16.51 -7.92
N VAL A 162 12.01 -17.11 -7.38
CA VAL A 162 13.37 -17.06 -7.91
C VAL A 162 13.60 -18.36 -8.70
N ALA A 163 14.05 -18.25 -9.94
CA ALA A 163 14.37 -19.39 -10.80
C ALA A 163 15.65 -19.12 -11.59
N ASN A 164 16.24 -20.21 -12.14
CA ASN A 164 17.49 -20.12 -12.88
C ASN A 164 18.62 -19.50 -12.05
N ASP A 165 18.71 -19.86 -10.78
CA ASP A 165 19.70 -19.35 -9.82
C ASP A 165 19.75 -17.81 -9.75
N GLY A 166 18.57 -17.16 -9.84
CA GLY A 166 18.41 -15.71 -9.84
C GLY A 166 18.33 -15.07 -11.22
N GLY A 167 18.48 -15.83 -12.30
CA GLY A 167 18.32 -15.35 -13.69
C GLY A 167 16.89 -14.92 -14.01
N PHE A 168 15.90 -15.47 -13.29
CA PHE A 168 14.51 -15.05 -13.35
C PHE A 168 13.96 -14.79 -11.95
N ILE A 169 13.34 -13.62 -11.75
CA ILE A 169 12.59 -13.30 -10.53
C ILE A 169 11.27 -12.65 -10.94
N GLY A 170 10.16 -13.34 -10.70
CA GLY A 170 8.86 -12.89 -11.16
C GLY A 170 7.73 -13.86 -10.84
N LEU A 171 6.55 -13.59 -11.42
CA LEU A 171 5.40 -14.48 -11.29
C LEU A 171 5.69 -15.83 -11.97
N ALA A 172 5.38 -16.92 -11.28
CA ALA A 172 5.56 -18.29 -11.80
C ALA A 172 4.86 -18.55 -13.14
N LYS A 173 3.69 -17.92 -13.36
CA LYS A 173 2.97 -18.03 -14.66
C LYS A 173 3.72 -17.41 -15.86
N ARG A 174 4.79 -16.64 -15.62
CA ARG A 174 5.59 -15.98 -16.66
C ARG A 174 6.92 -16.68 -16.93
N TYR A 175 7.25 -17.66 -16.10
CA TYR A 175 8.39 -18.54 -16.27
C TYR A 175 8.06 -19.69 -17.19
#